data_81abd3c95e442aae02bc4ed2e3e6a566
#
_entry.id   81abd3c95e442aae02bc4ed2e3e6a566
#
_cell.length_a   1.000
_cell.length_b   1.000
_cell.length_c   1.000
_cell.angle_alpha   90.00
_cell.angle_beta   90.00
_cell.angle_gamma   90.00
#
_symmetry.space_group_name_H-M   'P 1'
#
loop_
_entity.id
_entity.type
_entity.pdbx_description
1 polymer ?
#
loop_
_entity_poly.entity_id
_entity_poly.type
_entity_poly.pdbx_seq_one_letter_code
_entity_poly.pdbx_strand_id
1 'polypeptide(L)'
;AKDMFIDWGTMSGWGLGYKVEEKCWSKEQLDLLGIPEEMMPRIVKPWDIIGHLTEEIAQETGLPAGIPICGGAGDTMQSMIGSGNMKPGQAVDVAGTCSMFCVSTKGIIPELSKKGSGLVFNSGSLPDTYFYWGYIRTGGLALRWFKDNICKKAEDDNYYRVLEEDARKVPAGSDGVLFLPYLTGGINDIPDAVGCFLNMTMDTDQATLWHAVLEAIGYDYMEITDLYRSAGIDLSRITITEGGSRDNMWNQMKADMLDSRTVTLENAAGAVMTNCMFGAYAVGDVDNITEALSGNIHLKN
;
A
#
# COMPACT_ATOMS: atom_id res chain seq x y z
N ALA A 1 27.25 7.99 11.07
CA ALA A 1 26.99 6.77 11.84
C ALA A 1 28.25 5.92 11.82
N LYS A 2 28.63 5.33 12.95
CA LYS A 2 29.82 4.45 13.04
C LYS A 2 29.50 2.99 12.65
N ASP A 3 28.23 2.65 12.53
CA ASP A 3 27.74 1.32 12.17
C ASP A 3 26.68 1.47 11.07
N MET A 4 26.84 0.76 9.96
CA MET A 4 25.88 0.72 8.87
C MET A 4 24.92 -0.45 9.11
N PHE A 5 23.64 -0.16 9.15
CA PHE A 5 22.60 -1.17 9.28
C PHE A 5 21.45 -0.88 8.32
N ILE A 6 20.64 -1.90 8.09
CA ILE A 6 19.36 -1.82 7.39
C ILE A 6 18.38 -2.78 8.06
N ASP A 7 17.11 -2.46 8.07
CA ASP A 7 16.08 -3.26 8.72
C ASP A 7 15.31 -4.16 7.74
N TRP A 8 14.60 -5.16 8.27
CA TRP A 8 13.82 -6.10 7.48
C TRP A 8 12.74 -5.44 6.62
N GLY A 9 12.08 -4.42 7.17
CA GLY A 9 10.97 -3.78 6.48
C GLY A 9 11.45 -2.97 5.28
N THR A 10 12.55 -2.23 5.42
CA THR A 10 13.17 -1.50 4.31
C THR A 10 13.72 -2.46 3.26
N MET A 11 14.27 -3.62 3.68
CA MET A 11 14.77 -4.64 2.76
C MET A 11 13.67 -5.37 1.98
N SER A 12 12.42 -5.23 2.36
CA SER A 12 11.30 -5.91 1.71
C SER A 12 11.24 -5.68 0.20
N GLY A 13 11.58 -4.48 -0.28
CA GLY A 13 11.60 -4.11 -1.70
C GLY A 13 12.94 -4.32 -2.40
N TRP A 14 13.94 -4.90 -1.74
CA TRP A 14 15.26 -5.08 -2.31
C TRP A 14 15.29 -6.28 -3.28
N GLY A 15 15.66 -6.05 -4.52
CA GLY A 15 15.50 -7.06 -5.58
C GLY A 15 16.60 -8.09 -5.67
N LEU A 16 17.87 -7.74 -5.35
CA LEU A 16 19.04 -8.59 -5.58
C LEU A 16 19.96 -8.63 -4.37
N GLY A 17 20.64 -9.76 -4.18
CA GLY A 17 21.60 -9.94 -3.08
C GLY A 17 20.97 -10.24 -1.73
N TYR A 18 19.63 -10.27 -1.62
CA TYR A 18 18.90 -10.49 -0.39
C TYR A 18 17.91 -11.66 -0.51
N LYS A 19 17.93 -12.54 0.47
CA LYS A 19 16.98 -13.63 0.60
C LYS A 19 15.79 -13.18 1.46
N VAL A 20 14.66 -12.96 0.81
CA VAL A 20 13.48 -12.35 1.42
C VAL A 20 12.91 -13.20 2.58
N GLU A 21 12.88 -14.51 2.43
CA GLU A 21 12.32 -15.41 3.45
C GLU A 21 13.29 -15.61 4.63
N GLU A 22 14.59 -15.81 4.35
CA GLU A 22 15.62 -16.00 5.38
C GLU A 22 16.07 -14.69 6.04
N LYS A 23 15.71 -13.54 5.45
CA LYS A 23 16.09 -12.20 5.91
C LYS A 23 17.60 -12.03 6.12
N CYS A 24 18.37 -12.48 5.12
CA CYS A 24 19.84 -12.40 5.12
C CYS A 24 20.40 -12.08 3.73
N TRP A 25 21.65 -11.66 3.68
CA TRP A 25 22.35 -11.47 2.40
C TRP A 25 22.55 -12.82 1.70
N SER A 26 22.40 -12.84 0.38
CA SER A 26 22.66 -13.99 -0.47
C SER A 26 24.09 -13.93 -0.98
N LYS A 27 24.99 -14.67 -0.36
CA LYS A 27 26.38 -14.73 -0.81
C LYS A 27 26.48 -15.10 -2.30
N GLU A 28 25.69 -16.07 -2.76
CA GLU A 28 25.69 -16.49 -4.16
C GLU A 28 25.34 -15.33 -5.12
N GLN A 29 24.31 -14.55 -4.81
CA GLN A 29 23.90 -13.42 -5.65
C GLN A 29 24.91 -12.27 -5.55
N LEU A 30 25.46 -12.00 -4.37
CA LEU A 30 26.50 -10.98 -4.18
C LEU A 30 27.76 -11.33 -4.95
N ASP A 31 28.21 -12.59 -4.93
CA ASP A 31 29.35 -13.06 -5.69
C ASP A 31 29.13 -12.89 -7.21
N LEU A 32 27.93 -13.19 -7.72
CA LEU A 32 27.55 -12.94 -9.12
C LEU A 32 27.58 -11.46 -9.51
N LEU A 33 27.26 -10.58 -8.57
CA LEU A 33 27.28 -9.13 -8.75
C LEU A 33 28.69 -8.53 -8.54
N GLY A 34 29.64 -9.31 -8.07
CA GLY A 34 30.99 -8.85 -7.71
C GLY A 34 31.02 -7.93 -6.49
N ILE A 35 30.05 -8.07 -5.60
CA ILE A 35 29.92 -7.26 -4.38
C ILE A 35 30.42 -8.08 -3.18
N PRO A 36 31.51 -7.67 -2.50
CA PRO A 36 31.96 -8.32 -1.28
C PRO A 36 30.92 -8.21 -0.16
N GLU A 37 30.63 -9.31 0.54
CA GLU A 37 29.61 -9.32 1.60
C GLU A 37 29.93 -8.35 2.74
N GLU A 38 31.21 -8.11 3.02
CA GLU A 38 31.66 -7.14 4.04
C GLU A 38 31.34 -5.69 3.71
N MET A 39 30.96 -5.38 2.46
CA MET A 39 30.46 -4.05 2.07
C MET A 39 28.98 -3.86 2.39
N MET A 40 28.27 -4.94 2.69
CA MET A 40 26.83 -4.88 2.95
C MET A 40 26.55 -4.44 4.40
N PRO A 41 25.50 -3.63 4.64
CA PRO A 41 25.13 -3.24 5.99
C PRO A 41 24.62 -4.44 6.80
N ARG A 42 24.78 -4.37 8.13
CA ARG A 42 24.19 -5.34 9.06
C ARG A 42 22.68 -5.30 8.97
N ILE A 43 22.03 -6.44 8.83
CA ILE A 43 20.57 -6.53 8.84
C ILE A 43 20.09 -6.61 10.30
N VAL A 44 19.12 -5.78 10.65
CA VAL A 44 18.53 -5.71 11.99
C VAL A 44 17.02 -5.93 11.93
N LYS A 45 16.45 -6.34 13.05
CA LYS A 45 15.01 -6.34 13.25
C LYS A 45 14.52 -4.92 13.48
N PRO A 46 13.30 -4.57 13.08
CA PRO A 46 12.75 -3.23 13.31
C PRO A 46 12.77 -2.76 14.76
N TRP A 47 12.70 -3.67 15.71
CA TRP A 47 12.73 -3.39 17.16
C TRP A 47 14.10 -3.57 17.81
N ASP A 48 15.14 -3.96 17.09
CA ASP A 48 16.48 -4.01 17.65
C ASP A 48 16.93 -2.62 18.06
N ILE A 49 17.47 -2.46 19.27
CA ILE A 49 18.06 -1.21 19.71
C ILE A 49 19.40 -1.04 19.00
N ILE A 50 19.48 -0.04 18.13
CA ILE A 50 20.65 0.25 17.29
C ILE A 50 21.55 1.34 17.86
N GLY A 51 21.09 2.02 18.90
CA GLY A 51 21.79 3.09 19.56
C GLY A 51 20.94 3.80 20.59
N HIS A 52 21.45 4.92 21.08
CA HIS A 52 20.78 5.77 22.06
C HIS A 52 20.90 7.23 21.65
N LEU A 53 19.93 8.05 22.04
CA LEU A 53 19.93 9.48 21.78
C LEU A 53 21.17 10.13 22.47
N THR A 54 21.97 10.86 21.68
CA THR A 54 23.16 11.53 22.19
C THR A 54 22.78 12.79 22.99
N GLU A 55 23.66 13.24 23.88
CA GLU A 55 23.46 14.48 24.62
C GLU A 55 23.28 15.70 23.72
N GLU A 56 24.01 15.77 22.61
CA GLU A 56 23.93 16.84 21.61
C GLU A 56 22.51 16.96 21.05
N ILE A 57 21.97 15.85 20.53
CA ILE A 57 20.59 15.81 19.95
C ILE A 57 19.52 15.98 21.04
N ALA A 58 19.76 15.46 22.23
CA ALA A 58 18.87 15.68 23.38
C ALA A 58 18.70 17.17 23.71
N GLN A 59 19.80 17.96 23.68
CA GLN A 59 19.75 19.41 23.87
C GLN A 59 19.01 20.15 22.77
N GLU A 60 19.15 19.72 21.51
CA GLU A 60 18.45 20.32 20.37
C GLU A 60 16.94 20.03 20.37
N THR A 61 16.55 18.82 20.75
CA THR A 61 15.16 18.35 20.66
C THR A 61 14.36 18.52 21.93
N GLY A 62 15.02 18.74 23.07
CA GLY A 62 14.40 18.74 24.40
C GLY A 62 14.04 17.35 24.93
N LEU A 63 14.43 16.28 24.24
CA LEU A 63 14.23 14.91 24.69
C LEU A 63 15.34 14.48 25.67
N PRO A 64 15.07 13.53 26.59
CA PRO A 64 16.11 13.00 27.47
C PRO A 64 17.24 12.31 26.68
N ALA A 65 18.49 12.52 27.07
CA ALA A 65 19.62 11.77 26.55
C ALA A 65 19.51 10.28 26.94
N GLY A 66 20.06 9.42 26.12
CA GLY A 66 20.06 7.98 26.39
C GLY A 66 18.77 7.22 26.03
N ILE A 67 17.77 7.89 25.44
CA ILE A 67 16.58 7.19 24.89
C ILE A 67 17.03 6.15 23.89
N PRO A 68 16.55 4.87 24.00
CA PRO A 68 16.83 3.84 23.00
C PRO A 68 16.28 4.20 21.62
N ILE A 69 17.04 3.91 20.58
CA ILE A 69 16.64 4.11 19.17
C ILE A 69 16.56 2.74 18.51
N CYS A 70 15.39 2.41 17.97
CA CYS A 70 15.16 1.15 17.24
C CYS A 70 15.55 1.27 15.77
N GLY A 71 15.74 0.12 15.12
CA GLY A 71 16.03 0.01 13.69
C GLY A 71 14.93 0.63 12.81
N GLY A 72 13.68 0.47 13.21
CA GLY A 72 12.53 0.93 12.45
C GLY A 72 12.25 0.09 11.21
N ALA A 73 11.40 0.61 10.32
CA ALA A 73 11.12 0.02 9.00
C ALA A 73 10.55 1.08 8.05
N GLY A 74 10.47 0.75 6.76
CA GLY A 74 9.87 1.61 5.74
C GLY A 74 8.40 1.95 6.07
N ASP A 75 7.99 3.16 5.76
CA ASP A 75 6.67 3.74 6.07
C ASP A 75 5.50 2.89 5.55
N THR A 76 5.60 2.41 4.31
CA THR A 76 4.60 1.54 3.69
C THR A 76 4.40 0.24 4.48
N MET A 77 5.51 -0.41 4.90
CA MET A 77 5.45 -1.65 5.68
C MET A 77 4.78 -1.42 7.03
N GLN A 78 5.14 -0.33 7.68
CA GLN A 78 4.55 0.05 8.96
C GLN A 78 3.08 0.42 8.84
N SER A 79 2.70 1.15 7.78
CA SER A 79 1.30 1.46 7.48
C SER A 79 0.45 0.22 7.22
N MET A 80 0.98 -0.75 6.48
CA MET A 80 0.29 -2.02 6.22
C MET A 80 0.00 -2.78 7.51
N ILE A 81 1.00 -2.93 8.38
CA ILE A 81 0.84 -3.58 9.68
C ILE A 81 -0.17 -2.82 10.53
N GLY A 82 -0.03 -1.50 10.63
CA GLY A 82 -0.95 -0.63 11.36
C GLY A 82 -2.38 -0.60 10.80
N SER A 83 -2.56 -1.06 9.56
CA SER A 83 -3.88 -1.25 8.93
C SER A 83 -4.46 -2.66 9.13
N GLY A 84 -3.79 -3.49 9.91
CA GLY A 84 -4.23 -4.85 10.24
C GLY A 84 -3.81 -5.92 9.25
N ASN A 85 -2.87 -5.63 8.35
CA ASN A 85 -2.33 -6.62 7.40
C ASN A 85 -1.20 -7.43 8.03
N MET A 86 -1.54 -8.28 8.99
CA MET A 86 -0.60 -9.08 9.78
C MET A 86 -0.77 -10.59 9.63
N LYS A 87 -1.90 -11.03 9.08
CA LYS A 87 -2.21 -12.47 8.97
C LYS A 87 -2.49 -12.82 7.51
N PRO A 88 -2.10 -14.04 7.07
CA PRO A 88 -2.40 -14.52 5.73
C PRO A 88 -3.88 -14.36 5.36
N GLY A 89 -4.15 -13.90 4.14
CA GLY A 89 -5.49 -13.62 3.63
C GLY A 89 -6.03 -12.22 3.97
N GLN A 90 -5.36 -11.44 4.82
CA GLN A 90 -5.74 -10.05 5.04
C GLN A 90 -5.28 -9.18 3.88
N ALA A 91 -6.17 -8.30 3.42
CA ALA A 91 -5.90 -7.38 2.32
C ALA A 91 -6.00 -5.92 2.78
N VAL A 92 -5.12 -5.09 2.25
CA VAL A 92 -5.11 -3.64 2.46
C VAL A 92 -4.96 -2.94 1.13
N ASP A 93 -5.85 -1.98 0.88
CA ASP A 93 -5.76 -1.01 -0.19
C ASP A 93 -5.19 0.31 0.38
N VAL A 94 -3.94 0.59 0.05
CA VAL A 94 -3.32 1.88 0.36
C VAL A 94 -3.69 2.86 -0.75
N ALA A 95 -4.90 3.45 -0.65
CA ALA A 95 -5.55 4.24 -1.69
C ALA A 95 -5.06 5.69 -1.69
N GLY A 96 -3.82 5.91 -2.10
CA GLY A 96 -3.18 7.22 -2.24
C GLY A 96 -3.24 7.79 -3.67
N THR A 97 -2.29 8.66 -4.01
CA THR A 97 -2.09 9.19 -5.37
C THR A 97 -1.95 8.06 -6.40
N CYS A 98 -1.15 7.06 -6.06
CA CYS A 98 -1.15 5.74 -6.66
C CYS A 98 -1.65 4.79 -5.58
N SER A 99 -2.41 3.78 -5.95
CA SER A 99 -2.89 2.81 -4.98
C SER A 99 -2.01 1.57 -4.99
N MET A 100 -1.80 1.01 -3.81
CA MET A 100 -1.08 -0.24 -3.61
C MET A 100 -2.02 -1.25 -2.97
N PHE A 101 -2.35 -2.32 -3.70
CA PHE A 101 -3.18 -3.39 -3.20
C PHE A 101 -2.31 -4.53 -2.66
N CYS A 102 -2.34 -4.72 -1.36
CA CYS A 102 -1.46 -5.62 -0.63
C CYS A 102 -2.23 -6.77 -0.01
N VAL A 103 -1.72 -7.98 -0.11
CA VAL A 103 -2.31 -9.18 0.51
C VAL A 103 -1.25 -9.97 1.25
N SER A 104 -1.48 -10.23 2.54
CA SER A 104 -0.59 -11.06 3.35
C SER A 104 -0.69 -12.54 2.97
N THR A 105 0.46 -13.21 2.94
CA THR A 105 0.60 -14.64 2.62
C THR A 105 1.49 -15.35 3.64
N LYS A 106 1.55 -16.67 3.55
CA LYS A 106 2.45 -17.50 4.41
C LYS A 106 3.87 -17.60 3.86
N GLY A 107 4.10 -17.13 2.65
CA GLY A 107 5.36 -17.25 1.93
C GLY A 107 5.14 -17.05 0.43
N ILE A 108 6.10 -17.47 -0.38
CA ILE A 108 6.01 -17.39 -1.84
C ILE A 108 4.89 -18.29 -2.37
N ILE A 109 4.08 -17.73 -3.28
CA ILE A 109 3.06 -18.44 -4.05
C ILE A 109 3.52 -18.42 -5.51
N PRO A 110 3.92 -19.58 -6.08
CA PRO A 110 4.51 -19.63 -7.43
C PRO A 110 3.60 -19.04 -8.51
N GLU A 111 2.28 -19.21 -8.37
CA GLU A 111 1.27 -18.69 -9.30
C GLU A 111 1.29 -17.18 -9.38
N LEU A 112 1.49 -16.50 -8.25
CA LEU A 112 1.55 -15.04 -8.15
C LEU A 112 2.93 -14.47 -8.52
N SER A 113 3.99 -15.28 -8.48
CA SER A 113 5.36 -14.87 -8.78
C SER A 113 5.75 -15.05 -10.26
N LYS A 114 4.79 -15.39 -11.13
CA LYS A 114 5.05 -15.56 -12.57
C LYS A 114 5.40 -14.23 -13.22
N LYS A 115 6.31 -14.29 -14.20
CA LYS A 115 6.63 -13.13 -15.04
C LYS A 115 5.35 -12.58 -15.69
N GLY A 116 5.14 -11.29 -15.56
CA GLY A 116 3.97 -10.61 -16.12
C GLY A 116 2.76 -10.53 -15.18
N SER A 117 2.81 -11.13 -13.98
CA SER A 117 1.71 -10.99 -13.00
C SER A 117 1.52 -9.55 -12.50
N GLY A 118 2.53 -8.70 -12.63
CA GLY A 118 2.52 -7.34 -12.07
C GLY A 118 2.59 -7.30 -10.53
N LEU A 119 2.68 -8.48 -9.88
CA LEU A 119 2.74 -8.58 -8.43
C LEU A 119 4.18 -8.70 -7.93
N VAL A 120 4.47 -8.07 -6.80
CA VAL A 120 5.77 -8.08 -6.15
C VAL A 120 5.65 -8.78 -4.80
N PHE A 121 6.52 -9.77 -4.56
CA PHE A 121 6.62 -10.47 -3.29
C PHE A 121 7.58 -9.76 -2.34
N ASN A 122 7.17 -9.63 -1.07
CA ASN A 122 7.96 -8.97 -0.05
C ASN A 122 7.84 -9.67 1.31
N SER A 123 8.84 -9.48 2.17
CA SER A 123 8.72 -9.79 3.59
C SER A 123 8.12 -8.62 4.36
N GLY A 124 7.34 -8.91 5.40
CA GLY A 124 6.86 -7.90 6.33
C GLY A 124 7.89 -7.54 7.40
N SER A 125 7.58 -6.50 8.17
CA SER A 125 8.40 -6.06 9.31
C SER A 125 8.28 -6.98 10.53
N LEU A 126 7.23 -7.80 10.64
CA LEU A 126 7.06 -8.81 11.68
C LEU A 126 7.64 -10.17 11.25
N PRO A 127 8.04 -11.05 12.21
CA PRO A 127 8.46 -12.40 11.89
C PRO A 127 7.38 -13.15 11.11
N ASP A 128 7.79 -14.03 10.20
CA ASP A 128 6.91 -14.92 9.43
C ASP A 128 5.74 -14.23 8.72
N THR A 129 5.88 -12.93 8.45
CA THR A 129 4.92 -12.17 7.66
C THR A 129 5.47 -11.92 6.28
N TYR A 130 4.66 -12.22 5.28
CA TYR A 130 4.96 -12.01 3.87
C TYR A 130 3.73 -11.44 3.19
N PHE A 131 3.93 -10.75 2.07
CA PHE A 131 2.82 -10.19 1.31
C PHE A 131 3.19 -10.03 -0.16
N TYR A 132 2.16 -10.05 -0.98
CA TYR A 132 2.22 -9.56 -2.35
C TYR A 132 1.56 -8.21 -2.43
N TRP A 133 2.04 -7.37 -3.31
CA TRP A 133 1.36 -6.15 -3.68
C TRP A 133 1.34 -5.95 -5.19
N GLY A 134 0.26 -5.37 -5.67
CA GLY A 134 0.09 -4.90 -7.03
C GLY A 134 -0.16 -3.40 -7.04
N TYR A 135 0.20 -2.76 -8.12
CA TYR A 135 0.18 -1.32 -8.27
C TYR A 135 -0.98 -0.87 -9.14
N ILE A 136 -1.84 -0.01 -8.62
CA ILE A 136 -2.88 0.69 -9.38
C ILE A 136 -2.31 2.05 -9.78
N ARG A 137 -1.88 2.19 -11.01
CA ARG A 137 -1.02 3.30 -11.46
C ARG A 137 -1.67 4.67 -11.39
N THR A 138 -2.95 4.76 -11.68
CA THR A 138 -3.64 6.04 -11.82
C THR A 138 -4.70 6.30 -10.77
N GLY A 139 -4.79 5.51 -9.71
CA GLY A 139 -5.77 5.64 -8.64
C GLY A 139 -6.19 7.08 -8.30
N GLY A 140 -5.73 7.63 -7.20
CA GLY A 140 -6.01 9.01 -6.81
C GLY A 140 -5.50 10.07 -7.79
N LEU A 141 -4.50 9.75 -8.60
CA LEU A 141 -3.99 10.67 -9.65
C LEU A 141 -5.03 10.93 -10.74
N ALA A 142 -5.76 9.90 -11.21
CA ALA A 142 -6.82 10.08 -12.20
C ALA A 142 -7.98 10.93 -11.65
N LEU A 143 -8.34 10.71 -10.38
CA LEU A 143 -9.36 11.48 -9.69
C LEU A 143 -8.97 12.95 -9.58
N ARG A 144 -7.73 13.23 -9.18
CA ARG A 144 -7.19 14.59 -9.12
C ARG A 144 -7.15 15.23 -10.50
N TRP A 145 -6.62 14.51 -11.48
CA TRP A 145 -6.55 15.00 -12.86
C TRP A 145 -7.93 15.41 -13.39
N PHE A 146 -8.96 14.59 -13.15
CA PHE A 146 -10.32 14.89 -13.59
C PHE A 146 -10.85 16.16 -12.92
N LYS A 147 -10.75 16.28 -11.59
CA LYS A 147 -11.16 17.47 -10.85
C LYS A 147 -10.41 18.72 -11.34
N ASP A 148 -9.11 18.64 -11.45
CA ASP A 148 -8.27 19.80 -11.71
C ASP A 148 -8.31 20.24 -13.19
N ASN A 149 -8.26 19.26 -14.10
CA ASN A 149 -8.09 19.56 -15.54
C ASN A 149 -9.40 19.50 -16.34
N ILE A 150 -10.32 18.61 -16.00
CA ILE A 150 -11.61 18.52 -16.70
C ILE A 150 -12.62 19.48 -16.06
N CYS A 151 -12.81 19.41 -14.75
CA CYS A 151 -13.75 20.28 -14.04
C CYS A 151 -13.21 21.69 -13.77
N LYS A 152 -11.88 21.94 -13.91
CA LYS A 152 -11.24 23.23 -13.60
C LYS A 152 -11.45 23.69 -12.15
N LYS A 153 -11.35 22.74 -11.21
CA LYS A 153 -11.58 22.93 -9.76
C LYS A 153 -10.35 22.60 -8.91
N ALA A 154 -9.14 22.91 -9.40
CA ALA A 154 -7.89 22.60 -8.71
C ALA A 154 -7.84 23.15 -7.27
N GLU A 155 -8.32 24.38 -7.06
CA GLU A 155 -8.29 25.07 -5.77
C GLU A 155 -9.44 24.70 -4.82
N ASP A 156 -10.37 23.82 -5.25
CA ASP A 156 -11.53 23.41 -4.44
C ASP A 156 -11.42 21.96 -4.00
N ASP A 157 -10.87 21.74 -2.81
CA ASP A 157 -10.72 20.40 -2.24
C ASP A 157 -12.08 19.75 -1.89
N ASN A 158 -13.16 20.53 -1.74
CA ASN A 158 -14.48 20.00 -1.47
C ASN A 158 -15.24 19.54 -2.72
N TYR A 159 -14.72 19.84 -3.92
CA TYR A 159 -15.39 19.52 -5.17
C TYR A 159 -15.54 18.01 -5.42
N TYR A 160 -14.72 17.18 -4.81
CA TYR A 160 -14.89 15.72 -4.82
C TYR A 160 -16.27 15.30 -4.32
N ARG A 161 -16.78 15.94 -3.28
CA ARG A 161 -18.12 15.66 -2.76
C ARG A 161 -19.24 15.98 -3.76
N VAL A 162 -19.08 17.06 -4.54
CA VAL A 162 -20.02 17.39 -5.62
C VAL A 162 -20.01 16.31 -6.70
N LEU A 163 -18.83 15.90 -7.12
CA LEU A 163 -18.65 14.83 -8.10
C LEU A 163 -19.25 13.51 -7.62
N GLU A 164 -19.04 13.17 -6.34
CA GLU A 164 -19.62 11.98 -5.71
C GLU A 164 -21.15 12.02 -5.67
N GLU A 165 -21.74 13.14 -5.22
CA GLU A 165 -23.20 13.31 -5.12
C GLU A 165 -23.90 13.18 -6.49
N ASP A 166 -23.29 13.71 -7.55
CA ASP A 166 -23.82 13.62 -8.91
C ASP A 166 -23.63 12.21 -9.51
N ALA A 167 -22.47 11.61 -9.30
CA ALA A 167 -22.16 10.26 -9.79
C ALA A 167 -23.06 9.17 -9.17
N ARG A 168 -23.59 9.37 -7.96
CA ARG A 168 -24.57 8.45 -7.34
C ARG A 168 -25.82 8.20 -8.17
N LYS A 169 -26.13 9.09 -9.10
CA LYS A 169 -27.30 8.99 -10.00
C LYS A 169 -27.00 8.21 -11.28
N VAL A 170 -25.72 8.00 -11.57
CA VAL A 170 -25.26 7.29 -12.75
C VAL A 170 -25.34 5.79 -12.48
N PRO A 171 -25.96 4.99 -13.37
CA PRO A 171 -26.02 3.56 -13.20
C PRO A 171 -24.65 2.90 -13.40
N ALA A 172 -24.47 1.70 -12.83
CA ALA A 172 -23.30 0.88 -13.08
C ALA A 172 -23.11 0.66 -14.58
N GLY A 173 -21.88 0.73 -15.05
CA GLY A 173 -21.52 0.72 -16.48
C GLY A 173 -21.50 2.10 -17.12
N SER A 174 -21.68 3.19 -16.36
CA SER A 174 -21.51 4.59 -16.80
C SER A 174 -22.23 4.91 -18.11
N ASP A 175 -23.47 4.40 -18.29
CA ASP A 175 -24.25 4.49 -19.53
C ASP A 175 -23.48 4.01 -20.78
N GLY A 176 -22.56 3.07 -20.61
CA GLY A 176 -21.70 2.53 -21.66
C GLY A 176 -20.43 3.30 -21.94
N VAL A 177 -20.18 4.41 -21.22
CA VAL A 177 -18.93 5.16 -21.34
C VAL A 177 -17.81 4.40 -20.65
N LEU A 178 -16.68 4.23 -21.33
CA LEU A 178 -15.47 3.61 -20.78
C LEU A 178 -14.34 4.65 -20.71
N PHE A 179 -13.58 4.60 -19.65
CA PHE A 179 -12.35 5.37 -19.54
C PHE A 179 -11.13 4.44 -19.55
N LEU A 180 -10.12 4.73 -20.35
CA LEU A 180 -8.83 4.05 -20.31
C LEU A 180 -7.86 4.88 -19.48
N PRO A 181 -7.38 4.39 -18.31
CA PRO A 181 -6.70 5.24 -17.31
C PRO A 181 -5.20 5.42 -17.56
N TYR A 182 -4.75 5.36 -18.82
CA TYR A 182 -3.32 5.47 -19.16
C TYR A 182 -2.79 6.91 -19.18
N LEU A 183 -3.12 7.71 -18.17
CA LEU A 183 -2.72 9.12 -18.08
C LEU A 183 -1.21 9.32 -17.85
N THR A 184 -0.52 8.31 -17.34
CA THR A 184 0.93 8.33 -17.09
C THR A 184 1.72 7.46 -18.07
N GLY A 185 1.10 7.09 -19.18
CA GLY A 185 1.62 6.15 -20.17
C GLY A 185 1.07 4.75 -20.01
N GLY A 186 1.34 3.90 -20.99
CA GLY A 186 0.88 2.53 -21.04
C GLY A 186 1.63 1.57 -20.10
N ILE A 187 1.31 0.30 -20.25
CA ILE A 187 1.93 -0.82 -19.55
C ILE A 187 2.86 -1.59 -20.50
N ASN A 188 3.57 -2.58 -19.97
CA ASN A 188 4.62 -3.31 -20.70
C ASN A 188 4.22 -3.81 -22.09
N ASP A 189 2.97 -4.30 -22.23
CA ASP A 189 2.47 -4.86 -23.49
C ASP A 189 1.89 -3.79 -24.44
N ILE A 190 1.55 -2.61 -23.92
CA ILE A 190 1.01 -1.46 -24.67
C ILE A 190 1.67 -0.16 -24.21
N PRO A 191 2.99 0.01 -24.40
CA PRO A 191 3.76 1.13 -23.83
C PRO A 191 3.30 2.50 -24.32
N ASP A 192 2.73 2.60 -25.52
CA ASP A 192 2.27 3.84 -26.15
C ASP A 192 0.81 4.17 -25.85
N ALA A 193 0.13 3.40 -24.98
CA ALA A 193 -1.25 3.68 -24.62
C ALA A 193 -1.37 5.01 -23.87
N VAL A 194 -2.44 5.73 -24.17
CA VAL A 194 -2.79 7.02 -23.55
C VAL A 194 -4.22 6.98 -23.02
N GLY A 195 -4.53 7.84 -22.04
CA GLY A 195 -5.87 7.96 -21.49
C GLY A 195 -6.88 8.39 -22.55
N CYS A 196 -8.06 7.75 -22.54
CA CYS A 196 -9.14 8.17 -23.45
C CYS A 196 -10.52 7.77 -22.88
N PHE A 197 -11.56 8.53 -23.30
CA PHE A 197 -12.95 8.13 -23.10
C PHE A 197 -13.52 7.55 -24.40
N LEU A 198 -14.26 6.45 -24.27
CA LEU A 198 -14.92 5.75 -25.39
C LEU A 198 -16.43 5.79 -25.23
N ASN A 199 -17.16 5.66 -26.33
CA ASN A 199 -18.63 5.57 -26.39
C ASN A 199 -19.37 6.81 -25.85
N MET A 200 -18.75 8.00 -25.90
CA MET A 200 -19.44 9.25 -25.56
C MET A 200 -20.56 9.57 -26.55
N THR A 201 -21.67 10.08 -26.04
CA THR A 201 -22.80 10.58 -26.81
C THR A 201 -23.08 12.06 -26.50
N MET A 202 -24.08 12.64 -27.13
CA MET A 202 -24.52 14.02 -26.84
C MET A 202 -25.10 14.18 -25.42
N ASP A 203 -25.52 13.07 -24.81
CA ASP A 203 -26.11 13.05 -23.48
C ASP A 203 -25.07 12.77 -22.36
N THR A 204 -23.80 12.48 -22.74
CA THR A 204 -22.73 12.21 -21.78
C THR A 204 -22.37 13.50 -21.02
N ASP A 205 -22.61 13.49 -19.72
CA ASP A 205 -22.33 14.61 -18.83
C ASP A 205 -21.10 14.38 -17.94
N GLN A 206 -20.77 15.36 -17.10
CA GLN A 206 -19.65 15.32 -16.20
C GLN A 206 -19.78 14.19 -15.17
N ALA A 207 -20.98 13.89 -14.70
CA ALA A 207 -21.22 12.85 -13.71
C ALA A 207 -20.95 11.47 -14.28
N THR A 208 -21.39 11.22 -15.52
CA THR A 208 -21.12 9.99 -16.27
C THR A 208 -19.63 9.79 -16.50
N LEU A 209 -18.92 10.84 -16.91
CA LEU A 209 -17.46 10.78 -17.09
C LEU A 209 -16.71 10.51 -15.79
N TRP A 210 -17.12 11.14 -14.69
CA TRP A 210 -16.53 10.89 -13.37
C TRP A 210 -16.76 9.44 -12.92
N HIS A 211 -17.98 8.93 -13.09
CA HIS A 211 -18.34 7.56 -12.75
C HIS A 211 -17.50 6.56 -13.58
N ALA A 212 -17.32 6.82 -14.88
CA ALA A 212 -16.46 6.00 -15.75
C ALA A 212 -14.98 6.00 -15.30
N VAL A 213 -14.46 7.11 -14.75
CA VAL A 213 -13.11 7.16 -14.17
C VAL A 213 -13.02 6.26 -12.95
N LEU A 214 -14.01 6.28 -12.05
CA LEU A 214 -14.05 5.41 -10.88
C LEU A 214 -14.12 3.93 -11.28
N GLU A 215 -15.00 3.58 -12.23
CA GLU A 215 -15.11 2.20 -12.72
C GLU A 215 -13.82 1.71 -13.38
N ALA A 216 -13.15 2.54 -14.17
CA ALA A 216 -11.88 2.17 -14.81
C ALA A 216 -10.80 1.80 -13.79
N ILE A 217 -10.69 2.57 -12.71
CA ILE A 217 -9.78 2.23 -11.60
C ILE A 217 -10.24 0.92 -10.91
N GLY A 218 -11.55 0.74 -10.76
CA GLY A 218 -12.13 -0.49 -10.22
C GLY A 218 -11.79 -1.74 -11.04
N TYR A 219 -11.75 -1.64 -12.35
CA TYR A 219 -11.34 -2.75 -13.23
C TYR A 219 -9.86 -3.15 -13.02
N ASP A 220 -8.97 -2.19 -12.79
CA ASP A 220 -7.58 -2.50 -12.43
C ASP A 220 -7.50 -3.28 -11.10
N TYR A 221 -8.34 -2.91 -10.12
CA TYR A 221 -8.44 -3.69 -8.87
C TYR A 221 -9.00 -5.09 -9.10
N MET A 222 -10.00 -5.26 -9.97
CA MET A 222 -10.56 -6.58 -10.30
C MET A 222 -9.50 -7.49 -10.90
N GLU A 223 -8.70 -7.00 -11.83
CA GLU A 223 -7.62 -7.79 -12.44
C GLU A 223 -6.65 -8.32 -11.37
N ILE A 224 -6.22 -7.47 -10.44
CA ILE A 224 -5.32 -7.86 -9.35
C ILE A 224 -5.99 -8.83 -8.38
N THR A 225 -7.25 -8.59 -7.99
CA THR A 225 -7.97 -9.47 -7.06
C THR A 225 -8.27 -10.83 -7.66
N ASP A 226 -8.50 -10.90 -8.97
CA ASP A 226 -8.70 -12.17 -9.68
C ASP A 226 -7.42 -13.03 -9.67
N LEU A 227 -6.24 -12.42 -9.78
CA LEU A 227 -4.96 -13.12 -9.60
C LEU A 227 -4.86 -13.74 -8.20
N TYR A 228 -5.18 -13.00 -7.16
CA TYR A 228 -5.15 -13.52 -5.78
C TYR A 228 -6.16 -14.65 -5.58
N ARG A 229 -7.39 -14.51 -6.07
CA ARG A 229 -8.43 -15.53 -5.98
C ARG A 229 -8.05 -16.80 -6.75
N SER A 230 -7.46 -16.65 -7.93
CA SER A 230 -6.96 -17.79 -8.72
C SER A 230 -5.88 -18.60 -7.98
N ALA A 231 -5.15 -17.95 -7.07
CA ALA A 231 -4.18 -18.58 -6.18
C ALA A 231 -4.80 -19.11 -4.86
N GLY A 232 -6.14 -19.09 -4.74
CA GLY A 232 -6.87 -19.61 -3.59
C GLY A 232 -6.87 -18.68 -2.36
N ILE A 233 -6.58 -17.39 -2.54
CA ILE A 233 -6.64 -16.42 -1.44
C ILE A 233 -8.08 -15.91 -1.27
N ASP A 234 -8.59 -16.01 -0.04
CA ASP A 234 -9.86 -15.39 0.34
C ASP A 234 -9.68 -13.87 0.56
N LEU A 235 -10.39 -13.07 -0.25
CA LEU A 235 -10.43 -11.62 -0.17
C LEU A 235 -11.78 -11.11 0.36
N SER A 236 -12.37 -11.80 1.30
CA SER A 236 -13.68 -11.46 1.87
C SER A 236 -13.72 -10.08 2.56
N ARG A 237 -12.55 -9.55 2.98
CA ARG A 237 -12.42 -8.23 3.59
C ARG A 237 -11.18 -7.49 3.12
N ILE A 238 -11.36 -6.23 2.76
CA ILE A 238 -10.30 -5.30 2.34
C ILE A 238 -10.33 -4.08 3.26
N THR A 239 -9.21 -3.76 3.89
CA THR A 239 -9.04 -2.51 4.65
C THR A 239 -8.58 -1.42 3.69
N ILE A 240 -9.32 -0.30 3.60
CA ILE A 240 -8.94 0.85 2.75
C ILE A 240 -8.35 1.93 3.65
N THR A 241 -7.22 2.48 3.23
CA THR A 241 -6.49 3.52 3.98
C THR A 241 -6.22 4.74 3.10
N GLU A 242 -5.59 5.75 3.65
CA GLU A 242 -5.23 7.01 3.01
C GLU A 242 -6.44 7.82 2.48
N GLY A 243 -6.21 8.66 1.49
CA GLY A 243 -7.23 9.57 0.94
C GLY A 243 -8.47 8.89 0.39
N GLY A 244 -8.29 7.73 -0.25
CA GLY A 244 -9.37 6.94 -0.83
C GLY A 244 -10.34 6.34 0.19
N SER A 245 -9.94 6.25 1.46
CA SER A 245 -10.83 5.76 2.53
C SER A 245 -11.97 6.73 2.88
N ARG A 246 -11.90 7.98 2.45
CA ARG A 246 -12.84 9.05 2.82
C ARG A 246 -14.11 9.08 1.98
N ASP A 247 -14.09 8.49 0.79
CA ASP A 247 -15.20 8.48 -0.15
C ASP A 247 -16.05 7.21 0.03
N ASN A 248 -17.22 7.35 0.65
CA ASN A 248 -18.11 6.23 0.92
C ASN A 248 -18.72 5.64 -0.36
N MET A 249 -18.98 6.45 -1.40
CA MET A 249 -19.50 5.95 -2.66
C MET A 249 -18.46 5.09 -3.36
N TRP A 250 -17.24 5.61 -3.46
CA TRP A 250 -16.12 4.89 -4.07
C TRP A 250 -15.79 3.58 -3.32
N ASN A 251 -15.84 3.61 -1.99
CA ASN A 251 -15.61 2.41 -1.17
C ASN A 251 -16.72 1.38 -1.36
N GLN A 252 -18.01 1.81 -1.49
CA GLN A 252 -19.11 0.90 -1.82
C GLN A 252 -18.94 0.32 -3.23
N MET A 253 -18.60 1.15 -4.22
CA MET A 253 -18.34 0.67 -5.59
C MET A 253 -17.23 -0.38 -5.62
N LYS A 254 -16.12 -0.16 -4.89
CA LYS A 254 -15.07 -1.18 -4.72
C LYS A 254 -15.62 -2.46 -4.09
N ALA A 255 -16.45 -2.35 -3.03
CA ALA A 255 -17.03 -3.52 -2.37
C ALA A 255 -17.88 -4.34 -3.35
N ASP A 256 -18.70 -3.68 -4.16
CA ASP A 256 -19.58 -4.30 -5.14
C ASP A 256 -18.79 -4.95 -6.30
N MET A 257 -17.81 -4.21 -6.86
CA MET A 257 -16.97 -4.70 -7.97
C MET A 257 -16.07 -5.86 -7.55
N LEU A 258 -15.52 -5.79 -6.33
CA LEU A 258 -14.55 -6.77 -5.83
C LEU A 258 -15.20 -7.92 -5.07
N ASP A 259 -16.52 -7.96 -4.94
CA ASP A 259 -17.25 -8.94 -4.12
C ASP A 259 -16.55 -9.15 -2.76
N SER A 260 -16.28 -8.03 -2.07
CA SER A 260 -15.50 -8.00 -0.83
C SER A 260 -16.03 -6.94 0.11
N ARG A 261 -16.04 -7.24 1.40
CA ARG A 261 -16.38 -6.21 2.40
C ARG A 261 -15.24 -5.20 2.51
N THR A 262 -15.50 -3.94 2.27
CA THR A 262 -14.56 -2.86 2.53
C THR A 262 -14.74 -2.31 3.95
N VAL A 263 -13.64 -2.03 4.61
CA VAL A 263 -13.60 -1.39 5.95
C VAL A 263 -12.54 -0.31 5.96
N THR A 264 -12.70 0.68 6.83
CA THR A 264 -11.73 1.75 7.02
C THR A 264 -11.19 1.75 8.44
N LEU A 265 -10.17 2.55 8.73
CA LEU A 265 -9.64 2.72 10.08
C LEU A 265 -10.35 3.89 10.77
N GLU A 266 -10.65 3.76 12.06
CA GLU A 266 -11.16 4.89 12.85
C GLU A 266 -10.09 5.98 13.00
N ASN A 267 -8.82 5.56 13.15
CA ASN A 267 -7.67 6.45 13.29
C ASN A 267 -6.60 6.09 12.24
N ALA A 268 -6.27 7.04 11.38
CA ALA A 268 -5.31 6.88 10.28
C ALA A 268 -3.83 6.98 10.74
N ALA A 269 -3.49 6.43 11.91
CA ALA A 269 -2.13 6.55 12.48
C ALA A 269 -1.22 5.34 12.17
N GLY A 270 -1.51 4.57 11.12
CA GLY A 270 -0.92 3.25 10.84
C GLY A 270 0.58 3.13 11.10
N ALA A 271 1.43 3.86 10.35
CA ALA A 271 2.89 3.77 10.50
C ALA A 271 3.38 4.28 11.87
N VAL A 272 2.83 5.38 12.35
CA VAL A 272 3.24 5.98 13.64
C VAL A 272 2.88 5.04 14.79
N MET A 273 1.66 4.51 14.80
CA MET A 273 1.22 3.56 15.83
C MET A 273 2.09 2.29 15.81
N THR A 274 2.39 1.75 14.63
CA THR A 274 3.26 0.58 14.50
C THR A 274 4.66 0.84 15.04
N ASN A 275 5.25 2.00 14.75
CA ASN A 275 6.55 2.39 15.27
C ASN A 275 6.54 2.55 16.80
N CYS A 276 5.48 3.13 17.37
CA CYS A 276 5.31 3.21 18.82
C CYS A 276 5.27 1.82 19.47
N MET A 277 4.54 0.87 18.87
CA MET A 277 4.46 -0.49 19.38
C MET A 277 5.81 -1.24 19.27
N PHE A 278 6.57 -0.99 18.19
CA PHE A 278 7.92 -1.55 18.07
C PHE A 278 8.86 -0.97 19.12
N GLY A 279 8.76 0.33 19.41
CA GLY A 279 9.51 0.96 20.50
C GLY A 279 9.16 0.38 21.87
N ALA A 280 7.87 0.25 22.18
CA ALA A 280 7.39 -0.32 23.42
C ALA A 280 7.85 -1.79 23.59
N TYR A 281 7.80 -2.58 22.52
CA TYR A 281 8.32 -3.95 22.54
C TYR A 281 9.84 -4.00 22.76
N ALA A 282 10.60 -3.09 22.14
CA ALA A 282 12.05 -3.02 22.26
C ALA A 282 12.54 -2.73 23.71
N VAL A 283 11.76 -1.97 24.47
CA VAL A 283 12.08 -1.65 25.88
C VAL A 283 11.41 -2.55 26.90
N GLY A 284 10.59 -3.52 26.45
CA GLY A 284 9.95 -4.51 27.30
C GLY A 284 8.63 -4.05 27.94
N ASP A 285 8.03 -2.96 27.46
CA ASP A 285 6.71 -2.49 27.92
C ASP A 285 5.58 -3.34 27.33
N VAL A 286 5.86 -4.09 26.27
CA VAL A 286 4.95 -4.98 25.56
C VAL A 286 5.63 -6.33 25.32
N ASP A 287 5.00 -7.42 25.74
CA ASP A 287 5.54 -8.79 25.61
C ASP A 287 5.23 -9.42 24.23
N ASN A 288 4.12 -9.02 23.61
CA ASN A 288 3.68 -9.54 22.31
C ASN A 288 3.27 -8.40 21.37
N ILE A 289 4.13 -8.12 20.40
CA ILE A 289 3.96 -7.03 19.46
C ILE A 289 2.69 -7.19 18.58
N THR A 290 2.37 -8.42 18.16
CA THR A 290 1.20 -8.70 17.31
C THR A 290 -0.11 -8.50 18.06
N GLU A 291 -0.17 -8.88 19.33
CA GLU A 291 -1.34 -8.64 20.20
C GLU A 291 -1.51 -7.15 20.47
N ALA A 292 -0.43 -6.45 20.83
CA ALA A 292 -0.47 -5.01 21.07
C ALA A 292 -0.93 -4.23 19.82
N LEU A 293 -0.43 -4.57 18.65
CA LEU A 293 -0.89 -3.98 17.39
C LEU A 293 -2.37 -4.28 17.14
N SER A 294 -2.79 -5.54 17.28
CA SER A 294 -4.18 -5.94 17.06
C SER A 294 -5.16 -5.24 18.00
N GLY A 295 -4.76 -5.00 19.25
CA GLY A 295 -5.57 -4.29 20.24
C GLY A 295 -5.76 -2.79 19.97
N ASN A 296 -4.88 -2.21 19.14
CA ASN A 296 -4.91 -0.79 18.78
C ASN A 296 -5.49 -0.51 17.39
N ILE A 297 -5.84 -1.54 16.62
CA ILE A 297 -6.44 -1.39 15.30
C ILE A 297 -7.97 -1.42 15.43
N HIS A 298 -8.62 -0.28 15.22
CA HIS A 298 -10.06 -0.14 15.24
C HIS A 298 -10.58 0.06 13.84
N LEU A 299 -11.42 -0.89 13.39
CA LEU A 299 -12.02 -0.87 12.05
C LEU A 299 -13.41 -0.23 12.11
N LYS A 300 -13.69 0.60 11.10
CA LYS A 300 -15.00 1.20 10.83
C LYS A 300 -15.57 0.60 9.54
N ASN A 301 -16.86 0.25 9.59
CA ASN A 301 -17.62 -0.27 8.43
C ASN A 301 -18.17 0.88 7.59
#